data_b7a3d5823b5b862d27ea93f59021a199
#
_entry.id   b7a3d5823b5b862d27ea93f59021a199
#
_cell.length_a   1.000
_cell.length_b   1.000
_cell.length_c   1.000
_cell.angle_alpha   90.00
_cell.angle_beta   90.00
_cell.angle_gamma   90.00
#
_symmetry.space_group_name_H-M   'P 1'
#
loop_
_entity.id
_entity.type
_entity.pdbx_description
1 polymer ?
#
loop_
_entity_poly.entity_id
_entity_poly.type
_entity_poly.pdbx_seq_one_letter_code
_entity_poly.pdbx_strand_id
1 'polypeptide(L)'
;MATIKEVKEQLATLTDLDDYRWASFEEDSRAGVQTAIKQRRKAIQAEIAEEERLDMMLSYEKALYAQGIELIAGIDEVGRGPLAGPVVAAAVILPKLCKIKGLNDSKKIPKSKHEAIYKQVMKEAVAVGVGIKDNHVIDDVNIYEATKLAMIEAIEKLSPKPEHLLIDAMTLALPIGQTSIIKGDANSLSIAAASIVAKVTRDKMMADYDQEFPGYAFAKNAGYGTKDHLTGIDKFGVTPIHRRSFEPIKSIIKSR
;
A
#
# COMPACT_ATOMS: atom_id res chain seq x y z
N MET A 1 -1.85 -20.57 44.47
CA MET A 1 -2.49 -19.67 43.45
C MET A 1 -1.43 -19.24 42.45
N ALA A 2 -1.71 -19.36 41.16
CA ALA A 2 -0.79 -18.89 40.13
C ALA A 2 -0.54 -17.37 40.25
N THR A 3 0.66 -16.92 39.95
CA THR A 3 0.99 -15.49 39.89
C THR A 3 0.27 -14.82 38.70
N ILE A 4 0.08 -13.50 38.78
CA ILE A 4 -0.52 -12.75 37.66
C ILE A 4 0.28 -12.94 36.35
N LYS A 5 1.61 -13.12 36.45
CA LYS A 5 2.47 -13.40 35.30
C LYS A 5 2.14 -14.74 34.65
N GLU A 6 2.06 -15.80 35.44
CA GLU A 6 1.69 -17.14 34.97
C GLU A 6 0.29 -17.16 34.35
N VAL A 7 -0.67 -16.45 34.96
CA VAL A 7 -2.03 -16.32 34.38
C VAL A 7 -1.98 -15.59 33.02
N LYS A 8 -1.20 -14.53 32.86
CA LYS A 8 -1.03 -13.84 31.56
C LYS A 8 -0.41 -14.75 30.50
N GLU A 9 0.58 -15.56 30.87
CA GLU A 9 1.21 -16.55 29.98
C GLU A 9 0.19 -17.58 29.52
N GLN A 10 -0.66 -18.09 30.41
CA GLN A 10 -1.73 -19.02 30.07
C GLN A 10 -2.81 -18.36 29.19
N LEU A 11 -3.25 -17.15 29.54
CA LEU A 11 -4.21 -16.38 28.73
C LEU A 11 -3.69 -16.15 27.30
N ALA A 12 -2.39 -15.94 27.11
CA ALA A 12 -1.79 -15.75 25.79
C ALA A 12 -1.95 -16.98 24.85
N THR A 13 -2.16 -18.17 25.42
CA THR A 13 -2.40 -19.41 24.64
C THR A 13 -3.84 -19.55 24.14
N LEU A 14 -4.78 -18.76 24.67
CA LEU A 14 -6.16 -18.78 24.22
C LEU A 14 -6.28 -18.06 22.88
N THR A 15 -6.88 -18.69 21.88
CA THR A 15 -7.10 -18.15 20.53
C THR A 15 -8.58 -18.07 20.17
N ASP A 16 -9.46 -18.60 21.00
CA ASP A 16 -10.90 -18.66 20.79
C ASP A 16 -11.62 -17.96 21.94
N LEU A 17 -12.70 -17.22 21.63
CA LEU A 17 -13.55 -16.56 22.61
C LEU A 17 -14.46 -17.53 23.38
N ASP A 18 -14.73 -18.71 22.79
CA ASP A 18 -15.58 -19.77 23.35
C ASP A 18 -14.78 -20.88 24.04
N ASP A 19 -13.46 -20.72 24.23
CA ASP A 19 -12.61 -21.69 24.90
C ASP A 19 -13.07 -21.86 26.37
N TYR A 20 -13.37 -23.11 26.77
CA TYR A 20 -13.86 -23.45 28.10
C TYR A 20 -12.96 -22.98 29.25
N ARG A 21 -11.67 -22.78 28.99
CA ARG A 21 -10.68 -22.33 29.97
C ARG A 21 -10.94 -20.90 30.47
N TRP A 22 -11.72 -20.07 29.73
CA TRP A 22 -12.08 -18.74 30.19
C TRP A 22 -12.77 -18.76 31.56
N ALA A 23 -13.65 -19.73 31.82
CA ALA A 23 -14.40 -19.84 33.06
C ALA A 23 -13.47 -19.89 34.28
N SER A 24 -12.36 -20.64 34.20
CA SER A 24 -11.41 -20.76 35.31
C SER A 24 -10.63 -19.46 35.61
N PHE A 25 -10.42 -18.61 34.59
CA PHE A 25 -9.77 -17.32 34.78
C PHE A 25 -10.75 -16.25 35.29
N GLU A 26 -12.01 -16.32 34.89
CA GLU A 26 -13.06 -15.37 35.30
C GLU A 26 -13.41 -15.45 36.78
N GLU A 27 -13.20 -16.61 37.41
CA GLU A 27 -13.34 -16.81 38.87
C GLU A 27 -12.28 -16.05 39.68
N ASP A 28 -11.16 -15.63 39.08
CA ASP A 28 -10.08 -14.90 39.73
C ASP A 28 -10.41 -13.41 39.84
N SER A 29 -10.81 -12.96 41.01
CA SER A 29 -11.24 -11.57 41.30
C SER A 29 -10.12 -10.53 41.31
N ARG A 30 -8.85 -10.93 41.19
CA ARG A 30 -7.72 -10.00 41.22
C ARG A 30 -7.78 -9.02 40.03
N ALA A 31 -7.74 -7.72 40.28
CA ALA A 31 -7.87 -6.69 39.26
C ALA A 31 -6.87 -6.83 38.10
N GLY A 32 -5.63 -7.29 38.39
CA GLY A 32 -4.61 -7.54 37.34
C GLY A 32 -4.97 -8.71 36.41
N VAL A 33 -5.67 -9.73 36.93
CA VAL A 33 -6.16 -10.86 36.13
C VAL A 33 -7.35 -10.44 35.28
N GLN A 34 -8.32 -9.74 35.85
CA GLN A 34 -9.49 -9.23 35.11
C GLN A 34 -9.09 -8.28 33.97
N THR A 35 -8.08 -7.43 34.20
CA THR A 35 -7.51 -6.58 33.14
C THR A 35 -6.86 -7.41 32.03
N ALA A 36 -6.11 -8.48 32.38
CA ALA A 36 -5.47 -9.34 31.39
C ALA A 36 -6.49 -10.14 30.55
N ILE A 37 -7.56 -10.64 31.17
CA ILE A 37 -8.70 -11.29 30.48
C ILE A 37 -9.30 -10.33 29.44
N LYS A 38 -9.63 -9.10 29.84
CA LYS A 38 -10.21 -8.09 28.97
C LYS A 38 -9.30 -7.75 27.78
N GLN A 39 -8.00 -7.61 28.04
CA GLN A 39 -7.01 -7.35 27.00
C GLN A 39 -6.89 -8.52 26.02
N ARG A 40 -6.86 -9.77 26.51
CA ARG A 40 -6.76 -10.95 25.63
C ARG A 40 -8.01 -11.15 24.78
N ARG A 41 -9.21 -11.04 25.37
CA ARG A 41 -10.49 -11.11 24.62
C ARG A 41 -10.53 -10.04 23.53
N LYS A 42 -10.14 -8.79 23.86
CA LYS A 42 -10.05 -7.71 22.86
C LYS A 42 -9.05 -8.01 21.74
N ALA A 43 -7.91 -8.63 22.07
CA ALA A 43 -6.91 -9.02 21.08
C ALA A 43 -7.46 -10.09 20.13
N ILE A 44 -8.12 -11.13 20.65
CA ILE A 44 -8.76 -12.17 19.85
C ILE A 44 -9.85 -11.59 18.95
N GLN A 45 -10.72 -10.73 19.47
CA GLN A 45 -11.73 -10.03 18.67
C GLN A 45 -11.10 -9.22 17.52
N ALA A 46 -9.99 -8.52 17.79
CA ALA A 46 -9.28 -7.79 16.75
C ALA A 46 -8.65 -8.71 15.70
N GLU A 47 -8.14 -9.87 16.10
CA GLU A 47 -7.61 -10.89 15.18
C GLU A 47 -8.71 -11.46 14.27
N ILE A 48 -9.88 -11.78 14.83
CA ILE A 48 -11.05 -12.25 14.07
C ILE A 48 -11.53 -11.18 13.08
N ALA A 49 -11.71 -9.95 13.55
CA ALA A 49 -12.15 -8.85 12.69
C ALA A 49 -11.16 -8.56 11.55
N GLU A 50 -9.86 -8.68 11.80
CA GLU A 50 -8.83 -8.53 10.76
C GLU A 50 -8.89 -9.67 9.74
N GLU A 51 -9.08 -10.91 10.19
CA GLU A 51 -9.22 -12.07 9.30
C GLU A 51 -10.45 -11.94 8.39
N GLU A 52 -11.59 -11.54 8.95
CA GLU A 52 -12.81 -11.27 8.19
C GLU A 52 -12.62 -10.12 7.19
N ARG A 53 -11.94 -9.05 7.59
CA ARG A 53 -11.64 -7.92 6.71
C ARG A 53 -10.78 -8.34 5.52
N LEU A 54 -9.72 -9.10 5.77
CA LEU A 54 -8.85 -9.62 4.71
C LEU A 54 -9.60 -10.59 3.80
N ASP A 55 -10.51 -11.37 4.35
CA ASP A 55 -11.35 -12.29 3.59
C ASP A 55 -12.33 -11.57 2.65
N MET A 56 -12.90 -10.46 3.12
CA MET A 56 -13.73 -9.58 2.28
C MET A 56 -12.91 -8.92 1.16
N MET A 57 -11.67 -8.50 1.44
CA MET A 57 -10.78 -7.94 0.42
C MET A 57 -10.33 -8.96 -0.63
N LEU A 58 -10.51 -10.25 -0.41
CA LEU A 58 -10.26 -11.31 -1.39
C LEU A 58 -11.47 -11.60 -2.30
N SER A 59 -12.56 -10.86 -2.19
CA SER A 59 -13.81 -11.18 -2.91
C SER A 59 -13.65 -11.22 -4.44
N TYR A 60 -12.90 -10.28 -5.02
CA TYR A 60 -12.63 -10.23 -6.45
C TYR A 60 -11.73 -11.37 -6.90
N GLU A 61 -10.66 -11.63 -6.15
CA GLU A 61 -9.74 -12.74 -6.41
C GLU A 61 -10.47 -14.09 -6.31
N LYS A 62 -11.30 -14.29 -5.28
CA LYS A 62 -12.11 -15.51 -5.12
C LYS A 62 -13.07 -15.74 -6.28
N ALA A 63 -13.71 -14.68 -6.79
CA ALA A 63 -14.60 -14.77 -7.95
C ALA A 63 -13.85 -15.19 -9.23
N LEU A 64 -12.60 -14.75 -9.41
CA LEU A 64 -11.74 -15.14 -10.53
C LEU A 64 -11.21 -16.58 -10.36
N TYR A 65 -10.80 -16.96 -9.14
CA TYR A 65 -10.38 -18.34 -8.83
C TYR A 65 -11.51 -19.36 -9.09
N ALA A 66 -12.76 -18.98 -8.84
CA ALA A 66 -13.93 -19.83 -9.14
C ALA A 66 -14.14 -20.06 -10.65
N GLN A 67 -13.57 -19.19 -11.50
CA GLN A 67 -13.57 -19.30 -12.95
C GLN A 67 -12.33 -20.05 -13.50
N GLY A 68 -11.44 -20.54 -12.62
CA GLY A 68 -10.20 -21.22 -13.00
C GLY A 68 -9.03 -20.31 -13.33
N ILE A 69 -9.15 -19.00 -13.08
CA ILE A 69 -8.07 -18.02 -13.27
C ILE A 69 -7.20 -18.04 -12.00
N GLU A 70 -5.90 -18.31 -12.12
CA GLU A 70 -5.02 -18.47 -10.96
C GLU A 70 -4.00 -17.34 -10.80
N LEU A 71 -3.47 -16.80 -11.89
CA LEU A 71 -2.47 -15.73 -11.87
C LEU A 71 -3.14 -14.36 -12.00
N ILE A 72 -3.53 -13.78 -10.87
CA ILE A 72 -4.22 -12.49 -10.79
C ILE A 72 -3.23 -11.43 -10.34
N ALA A 73 -3.02 -10.39 -11.14
CA ALA A 73 -2.21 -9.24 -10.76
C ALA A 73 -3.08 -8.09 -10.28
N GLY A 74 -2.81 -7.57 -9.10
CA GLY A 74 -3.32 -6.27 -8.63
C GLY A 74 -2.39 -5.15 -9.11
N ILE A 75 -2.95 -4.02 -9.56
CA ILE A 75 -2.21 -2.88 -10.09
C ILE A 75 -2.71 -1.59 -9.42
N ASP A 76 -1.77 -0.77 -8.95
CA ASP A 76 -2.02 0.56 -8.40
C ASP A 76 -0.86 1.52 -8.72
N GLU A 77 -1.09 2.84 -8.57
CA GLU A 77 -0.11 3.87 -8.79
C GLU A 77 0.00 4.84 -7.62
N VAL A 78 1.09 5.58 -7.60
CA VAL A 78 1.34 6.69 -6.67
C VAL A 78 2.06 7.82 -7.38
N GLY A 79 1.80 9.05 -6.95
CA GLY A 79 2.55 10.19 -7.46
C GLY A 79 1.90 10.89 -8.64
N ARG A 80 0.57 10.83 -8.83
CA ARG A 80 -0.13 11.60 -9.88
C ARG A 80 -0.21 13.08 -9.58
N GLY A 81 -0.49 13.48 -8.33
CA GLY A 81 -0.71 14.87 -7.94
C GLY A 81 0.50 15.71 -7.54
N PRO A 82 1.69 15.19 -7.20
CA PRO A 82 2.86 15.99 -6.86
C PRO A 82 3.35 16.92 -7.98
N LEU A 83 4.00 18.02 -7.58
CA LEU A 83 4.64 19.00 -8.48
C LEU A 83 6.01 18.53 -8.97
N ALA A 84 6.60 17.53 -8.31
CA ALA A 84 7.94 17.01 -8.60
C ALA A 84 8.02 15.49 -8.46
N GLY A 85 8.96 14.91 -9.18
CA GLY A 85 9.25 13.47 -9.15
C GLY A 85 8.35 12.63 -10.05
N PRO A 86 8.63 11.31 -10.14
CA PRO A 86 7.97 10.39 -11.05
C PRO A 86 6.54 10.02 -10.61
N VAL A 87 5.78 9.48 -11.54
CA VAL A 87 4.68 8.56 -11.24
C VAL A 87 5.23 7.14 -11.20
N VAL A 88 4.84 6.37 -10.19
CA VAL A 88 5.27 4.99 -9.98
C VAL A 88 4.05 4.11 -9.91
N ALA A 89 4.02 3.05 -10.70
CA ALA A 89 3.01 2.00 -10.62
C ALA A 89 3.65 0.68 -10.18
N ALA A 90 2.89 -0.17 -9.53
CA ALA A 90 3.29 -1.53 -9.24
C ALA A 90 2.23 -2.52 -9.71
N ALA A 91 2.67 -3.72 -10.05
CA ALA A 91 1.84 -4.87 -10.32
C ALA A 91 2.30 -6.02 -9.41
N VAL A 92 1.39 -6.68 -8.70
CA VAL A 92 1.71 -7.72 -7.74
C VAL A 92 0.80 -8.92 -7.95
N ILE A 93 1.39 -10.12 -8.08
CA ILE A 93 0.69 -11.40 -8.04
C ILE A 93 0.95 -12.01 -6.65
N LEU A 94 -0.11 -12.15 -5.86
CA LEU A 94 -0.05 -12.86 -4.59
C LEU A 94 -0.33 -14.36 -4.78
N PRO A 95 0.16 -15.25 -3.89
CA PRO A 95 -0.30 -16.63 -3.85
C PRO A 95 -1.81 -16.71 -3.61
N LYS A 96 -2.44 -17.75 -4.14
CA LYS A 96 -3.88 -17.99 -3.97
C LYS A 96 -4.30 -17.93 -2.49
N LEU A 97 -5.31 -17.11 -2.19
CA LEU A 97 -5.85 -16.88 -0.85
C LEU A 97 -4.82 -16.36 0.19
N CYS A 98 -3.69 -15.82 -0.25
CA CYS A 98 -2.70 -15.23 0.64
C CYS A 98 -3.31 -14.02 1.38
N LYS A 99 -3.13 -13.99 2.70
CA LYS A 99 -3.57 -12.90 3.57
C LYS A 99 -2.36 -12.30 4.29
N ILE A 100 -2.11 -11.01 4.06
CA ILE A 100 -1.04 -10.27 4.72
C ILE A 100 -1.68 -9.34 5.76
N LYS A 101 -1.44 -9.62 7.04
CA LYS A 101 -2.00 -8.83 8.15
C LYS A 101 -1.62 -7.35 8.05
N GLY A 102 -2.60 -6.48 8.23
CA GLY A 102 -2.43 -5.03 8.17
C GLY A 102 -2.37 -4.45 6.76
N LEU A 103 -2.40 -5.27 5.70
CA LEU A 103 -2.47 -4.80 4.33
C LEU A 103 -3.83 -4.12 4.09
N ASN A 104 -3.80 -2.91 3.54
CA ASN A 104 -4.95 -2.04 3.29
C ASN A 104 -4.53 -0.94 2.30
N ASP A 105 -5.45 -0.06 1.93
CA ASP A 105 -5.14 1.24 1.32
C ASP A 105 -3.95 1.90 2.04
N SER A 106 -2.88 2.20 1.28
CA SER A 106 -1.61 2.70 1.84
C SER A 106 -1.77 4.00 2.64
N LYS A 107 -2.81 4.80 2.36
CA LYS A 107 -3.15 6.03 3.09
C LYS A 107 -3.75 5.75 4.47
N LYS A 108 -4.34 4.55 4.68
CA LYS A 108 -4.90 4.11 5.97
C LYS A 108 -3.86 3.41 6.84
N ILE A 109 -2.77 2.94 6.26
CA ILE A 109 -1.67 2.30 6.98
C ILE A 109 -0.77 3.37 7.60
N PRO A 110 -0.48 3.33 8.90
CA PRO A 110 0.50 4.23 9.51
C PRO A 110 1.86 4.15 8.81
N LYS A 111 2.48 5.30 8.50
CA LYS A 111 3.76 5.36 7.77
C LYS A 111 4.85 4.47 8.39
N SER A 112 4.88 4.35 9.72
CA SER A 112 5.81 3.48 10.44
C SER A 112 5.66 1.99 10.14
N LYS A 113 4.53 1.55 9.59
CA LYS A 113 4.26 0.16 9.22
C LYS A 113 4.49 -0.13 7.72
N HIS A 114 4.64 0.89 6.88
CA HIS A 114 4.78 0.72 5.42
C HIS A 114 5.93 -0.21 5.06
N GLU A 115 7.13 0.01 5.63
CA GLU A 115 8.31 -0.79 5.30
C GLU A 115 8.17 -2.26 5.74
N ALA A 116 7.51 -2.52 6.89
CA ALA A 116 7.28 -3.88 7.37
C ALA A 116 6.31 -4.65 6.46
N ILE A 117 5.20 -4.01 6.06
CA ILE A 117 4.20 -4.60 5.17
C ILE A 117 4.79 -4.77 3.76
N TYR A 118 5.53 -3.79 3.25
CA TYR A 118 6.25 -3.89 1.98
C TYR A 118 7.18 -5.11 1.95
N LYS A 119 8.01 -5.31 2.98
CA LYS A 119 8.89 -6.47 3.08
C LYS A 119 8.11 -7.78 3.09
N GLN A 120 6.96 -7.82 3.76
CA GLN A 120 6.12 -9.00 3.77
C GLN A 120 5.52 -9.27 2.39
N VAL A 121 5.00 -8.24 1.68
CA VAL A 121 4.54 -8.37 0.29
C VAL A 121 5.66 -8.91 -0.60
N MET A 122 6.86 -8.31 -0.54
CA MET A 122 8.01 -8.75 -1.36
C MET A 122 8.46 -10.18 -1.08
N LYS A 123 8.25 -10.66 0.14
CA LYS A 123 8.57 -12.05 0.54
C LYS A 123 7.53 -13.05 0.05
N GLU A 124 6.25 -12.69 0.16
CA GLU A 124 5.13 -13.62 -0.11
C GLU A 124 4.71 -13.62 -1.59
N ALA A 125 4.92 -12.52 -2.32
CA ALA A 125 4.46 -12.38 -3.69
C ALA A 125 5.09 -13.41 -4.64
N VAL A 126 4.27 -13.95 -5.54
CA VAL A 126 4.70 -14.81 -6.65
C VAL A 126 5.50 -13.99 -7.67
N ALA A 127 5.05 -12.76 -7.95
CA ALA A 127 5.73 -11.84 -8.84
C ALA A 127 5.43 -10.38 -8.45
N VAL A 128 6.43 -9.52 -8.62
CA VAL A 128 6.31 -8.07 -8.43
C VAL A 128 6.97 -7.36 -9.61
N GLY A 129 6.26 -6.43 -10.21
CA GLY A 129 6.78 -5.52 -11.23
C GLY A 129 6.56 -4.08 -10.83
N VAL A 130 7.51 -3.20 -11.14
CA VAL A 130 7.42 -1.75 -10.89
C VAL A 130 7.71 -1.00 -12.17
N GLY A 131 6.80 -0.11 -12.54
CA GLY A 131 6.95 0.80 -13.67
C GLY A 131 7.10 2.24 -13.19
N ILE A 132 7.98 3.00 -13.83
CA ILE A 132 8.33 4.36 -13.43
C ILE A 132 8.34 5.24 -14.66
N LYS A 133 7.63 6.36 -14.61
CA LYS A 133 7.70 7.43 -15.61
C LYS A 133 8.08 8.73 -14.92
N ASP A 134 9.16 9.32 -15.40
CA ASP A 134 9.70 10.57 -14.85
C ASP A 134 8.86 11.80 -15.23
N ASN A 135 9.27 12.95 -14.75
CA ASN A 135 8.60 14.21 -15.05
C ASN A 135 8.67 14.60 -16.53
N HIS A 136 9.67 14.16 -17.29
CA HIS A 136 9.77 14.44 -18.73
C HIS A 136 8.66 13.71 -19.48
N VAL A 137 8.49 12.41 -19.22
CA VAL A 137 7.39 11.63 -19.80
C VAL A 137 6.03 12.23 -19.39
N ILE A 138 5.86 12.63 -18.11
CA ILE A 138 4.62 13.25 -17.64
C ILE A 138 4.34 14.56 -18.39
N ASP A 139 5.35 15.38 -18.61
CA ASP A 139 5.20 16.65 -19.33
C ASP A 139 4.89 16.46 -20.83
N ASP A 140 5.43 15.40 -21.44
CA ASP A 140 5.24 15.07 -22.86
C ASP A 140 3.84 14.50 -23.16
N VAL A 141 3.39 13.51 -22.35
CA VAL A 141 2.15 12.74 -22.67
C VAL A 141 0.99 13.03 -21.72
N ASN A 142 1.14 13.88 -20.72
CA ASN A 142 0.30 14.15 -19.54
C ASN A 142 0.32 13.03 -18.50
N ILE A 143 -0.17 13.36 -17.28
CA ILE A 143 -0.12 12.45 -16.12
C ILE A 143 -1.00 11.20 -16.31
N TYR A 144 -2.12 11.30 -17.01
CA TYR A 144 -3.02 10.16 -17.21
C TYR A 144 -2.37 9.09 -18.10
N GLU A 145 -1.81 9.49 -19.23
CA GLU A 145 -1.12 8.57 -20.14
C GLU A 145 0.21 8.08 -19.52
N ALA A 146 0.97 8.94 -18.85
CA ALA A 146 2.18 8.52 -18.12
C ALA A 146 1.87 7.46 -17.05
N THR A 147 0.73 7.56 -16.36
CA THR A 147 0.28 6.55 -15.40
C THR A 147 0.02 5.21 -16.08
N LYS A 148 -0.70 5.20 -17.22
CA LYS A 148 -0.92 3.97 -17.99
C LYS A 148 0.39 3.33 -18.46
N LEU A 149 1.32 4.15 -18.95
CA LEU A 149 2.64 3.65 -19.38
C LEU A 149 3.42 3.05 -18.21
N ALA A 150 3.33 3.62 -17.01
CA ALA A 150 3.94 3.05 -15.81
C ALA A 150 3.27 1.72 -15.41
N MET A 151 1.94 1.64 -15.46
CA MET A 151 1.21 0.39 -15.19
C MET A 151 1.55 -0.72 -16.19
N ILE A 152 1.60 -0.41 -17.47
CA ILE A 152 1.98 -1.37 -18.54
C ILE A 152 3.41 -1.88 -18.29
N GLU A 153 4.37 -0.99 -18.02
CA GLU A 153 5.74 -1.36 -17.69
C GLU A 153 5.82 -2.27 -16.45
N ALA A 154 5.03 -1.99 -15.41
CA ALA A 154 4.96 -2.84 -14.22
C ALA A 154 4.45 -4.25 -14.56
N ILE A 155 3.40 -4.36 -15.38
CA ILE A 155 2.83 -5.65 -15.82
C ILE A 155 3.81 -6.42 -16.70
N GLU A 156 4.52 -5.74 -17.60
CA GLU A 156 5.53 -6.36 -18.47
C GLU A 156 6.70 -6.98 -17.70
N LYS A 157 7.02 -6.45 -16.53
CA LYS A 157 8.06 -6.98 -15.64
C LYS A 157 7.65 -8.20 -14.82
N LEU A 158 6.36 -8.56 -14.81
CA LEU A 158 5.90 -9.75 -14.10
C LEU A 158 6.39 -11.05 -14.76
N SER A 159 6.83 -11.99 -13.94
CA SER A 159 7.12 -13.38 -14.33
C SER A 159 6.76 -14.30 -13.16
N PRO A 160 5.75 -15.17 -13.30
CA PRO A 160 4.95 -15.48 -14.50
C PRO A 160 4.04 -14.32 -14.94
N LYS A 161 3.55 -14.39 -16.20
CA LYS A 161 2.58 -13.41 -16.72
C LYS A 161 1.21 -13.61 -16.09
N PRO A 162 0.46 -12.52 -15.81
CA PRO A 162 -0.87 -12.62 -15.26
C PRO A 162 -1.89 -13.09 -16.31
N GLU A 163 -2.92 -13.81 -15.84
CA GLU A 163 -4.08 -14.22 -16.63
C GLU A 163 -5.21 -13.16 -16.53
N HIS A 164 -5.25 -12.40 -15.44
CA HIS A 164 -6.22 -11.32 -15.22
C HIS A 164 -5.61 -10.17 -14.41
N LEU A 165 -6.09 -8.96 -14.67
CA LEU A 165 -5.65 -7.74 -14.00
C LEU A 165 -6.80 -7.17 -13.15
N LEU A 166 -6.53 -6.88 -11.88
CA LEU A 166 -7.36 -6.04 -11.01
C LEU A 166 -6.69 -4.67 -10.91
N ILE A 167 -7.33 -3.61 -11.41
CA ILE A 167 -6.70 -2.29 -11.55
C ILE A 167 -7.48 -1.25 -10.75
N ASP A 168 -6.80 -0.40 -9.98
CA ASP A 168 -7.45 0.71 -9.30
C ASP A 168 -7.90 1.77 -10.32
N ALA A 169 -9.24 1.90 -10.46
CA ALA A 169 -9.97 2.93 -11.21
C ALA A 169 -9.47 3.24 -12.63
N MET A 170 -8.76 2.30 -13.29
CA MET A 170 -8.23 2.45 -14.66
C MET A 170 -8.50 1.23 -15.53
N THR A 171 -8.36 1.44 -16.86
CA THR A 171 -8.36 0.38 -17.89
C THR A 171 -7.17 0.61 -18.83
N LEU A 172 -6.49 -0.47 -19.22
CA LEU A 172 -5.29 -0.45 -20.05
C LEU A 172 -5.58 -1.06 -21.42
N ALA A 173 -4.87 -0.60 -22.46
CA ALA A 173 -4.95 -1.17 -23.81
C ALA A 173 -4.05 -2.43 -23.91
N LEU A 174 -4.41 -3.48 -23.16
CA LEU A 174 -3.70 -4.77 -23.15
C LEU A 174 -4.67 -5.91 -23.48
N PRO A 175 -4.22 -6.95 -24.21
CA PRO A 175 -5.03 -8.12 -24.55
C PRO A 175 -5.10 -9.13 -23.37
N ILE A 176 -5.32 -8.64 -22.16
CA ILE A 176 -5.45 -9.44 -20.93
C ILE A 176 -6.78 -9.07 -20.30
N GLY A 177 -7.52 -10.06 -19.78
CA GLY A 177 -8.74 -9.83 -19.03
C GLY A 177 -8.49 -8.87 -17.86
N GLN A 178 -9.36 -7.87 -17.67
CA GLN A 178 -9.15 -6.86 -16.63
C GLN A 178 -10.46 -6.41 -15.98
N THR A 179 -10.39 -6.10 -14.70
CA THR A 179 -11.47 -5.54 -13.90
C THR A 179 -10.99 -4.25 -13.26
N SER A 180 -11.64 -3.14 -13.60
CA SER A 180 -11.40 -1.84 -12.96
C SER A 180 -12.22 -1.74 -11.69
N ILE A 181 -11.58 -1.44 -10.56
CA ILE A 181 -12.22 -1.39 -9.24
C ILE A 181 -12.02 0.00 -8.64
N ILE A 182 -13.10 0.73 -8.40
CA ILE A 182 -13.03 2.03 -7.72
C ILE A 182 -12.63 1.82 -6.27
N LYS A 183 -11.60 2.53 -5.80
CA LYS A 183 -10.94 2.33 -4.50
C LYS A 183 -10.46 0.88 -4.35
N GLY A 184 -9.83 0.37 -5.38
CA GLY A 184 -9.37 -1.01 -5.44
C GLY A 184 -8.40 -1.36 -4.33
N ASP A 185 -7.56 -0.43 -3.92
CA ASP A 185 -6.62 -0.52 -2.79
C ASP A 185 -7.31 -0.82 -1.43
N ALA A 186 -8.58 -0.46 -1.28
CA ALA A 186 -9.40 -0.78 -0.10
C ALA A 186 -10.25 -2.05 -0.28
N ASN A 187 -10.40 -2.58 -1.49
CA ASN A 187 -11.37 -3.63 -1.84
C ASN A 187 -10.75 -4.92 -2.40
N SER A 188 -9.46 -4.90 -2.79
CA SER A 188 -8.71 -6.07 -3.31
C SER A 188 -7.35 -6.16 -2.63
N LEU A 189 -6.98 -7.35 -2.15
CA LEU A 189 -5.68 -7.57 -1.52
C LEU A 189 -4.53 -7.44 -2.52
N SER A 190 -4.72 -7.88 -3.75
CA SER A 190 -3.71 -7.76 -4.80
C SER A 190 -3.44 -6.29 -5.14
N ILE A 191 -4.48 -5.45 -5.24
CA ILE A 191 -4.33 -4.02 -5.49
C ILE A 191 -3.71 -3.33 -4.26
N ALA A 192 -4.12 -3.67 -3.04
CA ALA A 192 -3.52 -3.14 -1.81
C ALA A 192 -2.01 -3.48 -1.71
N ALA A 193 -1.61 -4.68 -2.15
CA ALA A 193 -0.19 -5.06 -2.23
C ALA A 193 0.56 -4.21 -3.27
N ALA A 194 -0.03 -3.94 -4.43
CA ALA A 194 0.54 -3.03 -5.42
C ALA A 194 0.66 -1.60 -4.89
N SER A 195 -0.39 -1.10 -4.21
CA SER A 195 -0.40 0.22 -3.56
C SER A 195 0.78 0.43 -2.63
N ILE A 196 1.03 -0.50 -1.71
CA ILE A 196 2.15 -0.38 -0.77
C ILE A 196 3.52 -0.50 -1.46
N VAL A 197 3.64 -1.35 -2.49
CA VAL A 197 4.88 -1.48 -3.27
C VAL A 197 5.19 -0.18 -4.02
N ALA A 198 4.22 0.36 -4.74
CA ALA A 198 4.38 1.64 -5.44
C ALA A 198 4.72 2.78 -4.47
N LYS A 199 3.99 2.85 -3.34
CA LYS A 199 4.17 3.88 -2.30
C LYS A 199 5.56 3.86 -1.70
N VAL A 200 6.03 2.71 -1.23
CA VAL A 200 7.35 2.60 -0.58
C VAL A 200 8.47 2.86 -1.59
N THR A 201 8.32 2.35 -2.81
CA THR A 201 9.30 2.60 -3.88
C THR A 201 9.43 4.09 -4.17
N ARG A 202 8.30 4.80 -4.38
CA ARG A 202 8.33 6.23 -4.66
C ARG A 202 8.84 7.04 -3.47
N ASP A 203 8.46 6.71 -2.24
CA ASP A 203 8.93 7.42 -1.05
C ASP A 203 10.46 7.33 -0.90
N LYS A 204 11.06 6.18 -1.22
CA LYS A 204 12.54 6.02 -1.25
C LYS A 204 13.16 6.92 -2.31
N MET A 205 12.62 6.94 -3.53
CA MET A 205 13.11 7.84 -4.59
C MET A 205 13.02 9.31 -4.19
N MET A 206 11.92 9.73 -3.54
CA MET A 206 11.76 11.10 -3.10
C MET A 206 12.70 11.46 -1.93
N ALA A 207 13.08 10.50 -1.09
CA ALA A 207 14.09 10.67 -0.06
C ALA A 207 15.50 10.83 -0.66
N ASP A 208 15.82 10.10 -1.74
CA ASP A 208 17.07 10.27 -2.49
C ASP A 208 17.13 11.65 -3.16
N TYR A 209 16.04 12.10 -3.78
CA TYR A 209 15.94 13.45 -4.34
C TYR A 209 16.03 14.57 -3.28
N ASP A 210 15.63 14.33 -2.04
CA ASP A 210 15.79 15.28 -0.95
C ASP A 210 17.27 15.52 -0.61
N GLN A 211 18.11 14.48 -0.77
CA GLN A 211 19.57 14.59 -0.61
C GLN A 211 20.22 15.31 -1.81
N GLU A 212 19.75 15.02 -3.03
CA GLU A 212 20.28 15.64 -4.25
C GLU A 212 19.86 17.11 -4.38
N PHE A 213 18.63 17.44 -3.96
CA PHE A 213 18.07 18.80 -4.03
C PHE A 213 17.61 19.25 -2.64
N PRO A 214 18.53 19.64 -1.74
CA PRO A 214 18.17 20.04 -0.38
C PRO A 214 17.37 21.35 -0.36
N GLY A 215 16.47 21.48 0.59
CA GLY A 215 15.68 22.69 0.83
C GLY A 215 14.26 22.66 0.27
N TYR A 216 13.84 21.59 -0.40
CA TYR A 216 12.47 21.38 -0.90
C TYR A 216 11.66 20.44 -0.02
N ALA A 217 12.28 19.77 0.95
CA ALA A 217 11.68 18.81 1.89
C ALA A 217 10.99 17.61 1.18
N PHE A 218 11.56 17.10 0.09
CA PHE A 218 10.99 16.02 -0.71
C PHE A 218 10.76 14.72 0.08
N ALA A 219 11.66 14.38 1.02
CA ALA A 219 11.50 13.22 1.90
C ALA A 219 10.24 13.32 2.79
N LYS A 220 9.81 14.56 3.11
CA LYS A 220 8.65 14.82 3.96
C LYS A 220 7.36 14.94 3.15
N ASN A 221 7.40 15.70 2.06
CA ASN A 221 6.22 16.06 1.27
C ASN A 221 6.03 15.22 0.01
N ALA A 222 6.97 14.34 -0.32
CA ALA A 222 6.93 13.49 -1.51
C ALA A 222 6.66 14.26 -2.82
N GLY A 223 7.10 15.52 -2.90
CA GLY A 223 6.93 16.39 -4.06
C GLY A 223 5.58 17.10 -4.16
N TYR A 224 4.67 16.94 -3.18
CA TYR A 224 3.43 17.70 -3.12
C TYR A 224 3.69 19.17 -2.79
N GLY A 225 2.82 20.07 -3.30
CA GLY A 225 2.92 21.52 -3.14
C GLY A 225 2.62 22.02 -1.73
N THR A 226 3.33 21.51 -0.74
CA THR A 226 3.26 21.98 0.65
C THR A 226 3.95 23.34 0.80
N LYS A 227 3.69 24.02 1.90
CA LYS A 227 4.34 25.31 2.20
C LYS A 227 5.87 25.20 2.13
N ASP A 228 6.45 24.14 2.72
CA ASP A 228 7.90 23.92 2.72
C ASP A 228 8.44 23.78 1.28
N HIS A 229 7.74 23.02 0.42
CA HIS A 229 8.11 22.84 -0.98
C HIS A 229 8.04 24.15 -1.79
N LEU A 230 6.92 24.88 -1.66
CA LEU A 230 6.74 26.17 -2.34
C LEU A 230 7.77 27.20 -1.88
N THR A 231 8.09 27.25 -0.59
CA THR A 231 9.16 28.10 -0.05
C THR A 231 10.53 27.72 -0.65
N GLY A 232 10.79 26.43 -0.84
CA GLY A 232 12.00 25.95 -1.52
C GLY A 232 12.07 26.44 -2.97
N ILE A 233 10.96 26.37 -3.70
CA ILE A 233 10.87 26.87 -5.09
C ILE A 233 11.09 28.37 -5.16
N ASP A 234 10.52 29.15 -4.26
CA ASP A 234 10.70 30.61 -4.20
C ASP A 234 12.15 30.97 -3.95
N LYS A 235 12.84 30.24 -3.08
CA LYS A 235 14.21 30.51 -2.64
C LYS A 235 15.28 30.01 -3.62
N PHE A 236 15.09 28.79 -4.16
CA PHE A 236 16.10 28.07 -4.94
C PHE A 236 15.72 27.87 -6.41
N GLY A 237 14.47 28.18 -6.79
CA GLY A 237 13.93 27.93 -8.12
C GLY A 237 13.41 26.52 -8.32
N VAL A 238 13.17 26.14 -9.58
CA VAL A 238 12.73 24.79 -9.96
C VAL A 238 13.93 23.88 -10.18
N THR A 239 13.82 22.60 -9.77
CA THR A 239 14.83 21.56 -10.02
C THR A 239 14.52 20.80 -11.30
N PRO A 240 15.46 19.98 -11.82
CA PRO A 240 15.22 19.12 -13.00
C PRO A 240 14.06 18.14 -12.85
N ILE A 241 13.67 17.75 -11.62
CA ILE A 241 12.59 16.80 -11.38
C ILE A 241 11.20 17.44 -11.26
N HIS A 242 11.08 18.78 -11.35
CA HIS A 242 9.78 19.45 -11.34
C HIS A 242 9.03 19.23 -12.65
N ARG A 243 7.70 19.07 -12.54
CA ARG A 243 6.79 18.88 -13.67
C ARG A 243 6.40 20.22 -14.26
N ARG A 244 6.95 20.54 -15.41
CA ARG A 244 6.78 21.84 -16.08
C ARG A 244 5.37 22.09 -16.58
N SER A 245 4.58 21.03 -16.79
CA SER A 245 3.19 21.11 -17.21
C SER A 245 2.22 21.37 -16.05
N PHE A 246 2.67 21.26 -14.78
CA PHE A 246 1.82 21.40 -13.58
C PHE A 246 1.86 22.83 -13.03
N GLU A 247 0.68 23.33 -12.59
CA GLU A 247 0.65 24.57 -11.83
C GLU A 247 1.05 24.33 -10.36
N PRO A 248 1.79 25.24 -9.71
CA PRO A 248 2.22 26.57 -10.19
C PRO A 248 3.55 26.55 -10.99
N ILE A 249 4.21 25.41 -11.18
CA ILE A 249 5.53 25.31 -11.83
C ILE A 249 5.50 25.92 -13.23
N LYS A 250 4.46 25.63 -13.99
CA LYS A 250 4.26 26.17 -15.36
C LYS A 250 4.26 27.69 -15.39
N SER A 251 3.55 28.33 -14.47
CA SER A 251 3.48 29.79 -14.37
C SER A 251 4.83 30.40 -13.92
N ILE A 252 5.50 29.77 -12.96
CA ILE A 252 6.82 30.22 -12.45
C ILE A 252 7.87 30.22 -13.57
N ILE A 253 7.89 29.19 -14.42
CA ILE A 253 8.86 29.08 -15.53
C ILE A 253 8.57 30.12 -16.62
N LYS A 254 7.29 30.45 -16.87
CA LYS A 254 6.91 31.44 -17.88
C LYS A 254 7.17 32.88 -17.46
N SER A 255 7.24 33.17 -16.15
CA SER A 255 7.46 34.53 -15.61
C SER A 255 8.93 34.88 -15.43
N ARG A 256 9.83 33.94 -15.68
CA ARG A 256 11.29 34.14 -15.69
C ARG A 256 11.84 34.14 -17.11
#